data_162ec2e0ffadda653a3dd7460394d9d1
#
_entry.id   162ec2e0ffadda653a3dd7460394d9d1
#
_cell.length_a   1.000
_cell.length_b   1.000
_cell.length_c   1.000
_cell.angle_alpha   90.00
_cell.angle_beta   90.00
_cell.angle_gamma   90.00
#
_symmetry.space_group_name_H-M   'P 1'
#
loop_
_entity.id
_entity.type
_entity.pdbx_description
1 polymer ?
#
loop_
_entity_poly.entity_id
_entity_poly.type
_entity_poly.pdbx_seq_one_letter_code
_entity_poly.pdbx_strand_id
1 'polypeptide(L)'
;MDETSITSLANLKVGDVLPAFSTEPISRWNLAMYLGASGDHNPIHVDIDFARQAGLPDVIAHGMLSMAWLGRLLTNWVPQQRLRGYGVRFLAMTQVGERITCSGTVTELF
;
A
#
# COMPACT_ATOMS: atom_id res chain seq x y z
N MET A 1 5.53 -8.61 14.02
CA MET A 1 6.30 -7.47 14.56
C MET A 1 6.80 -7.85 15.93
N ASP A 2 8.05 -7.67 16.17
CA ASP A 2 8.62 -8.01 17.47
C ASP A 2 8.39 -6.87 18.49
N GLU A 3 8.69 -7.15 19.74
CA GLU A 3 8.48 -6.22 20.83
C GLU A 3 9.36 -4.98 20.74
N THR A 4 10.53 -5.10 20.11
CA THR A 4 11.47 -3.99 20.00
C THR A 4 10.93 -2.84 19.16
N SER A 5 10.08 -3.13 18.17
CA SER A 5 9.47 -2.10 17.33
C SER A 5 8.59 -1.15 18.15
N ILE A 6 7.85 -1.68 19.14
CA ILE A 6 6.99 -0.86 19.99
C ILE A 6 7.82 -0.12 21.04
N THR A 7 8.75 -0.83 21.70
CA THR A 7 9.58 -0.22 22.74
C THR A 7 10.52 0.85 22.17
N SER A 8 10.92 0.71 20.91
CA SER A 8 11.81 1.67 20.27
C SER A 8 11.19 3.06 20.05
N LEU A 9 9.85 3.18 20.18
CA LEU A 9 9.20 4.49 20.04
C LEU A 9 9.74 5.51 21.03
N ALA A 10 10.11 5.10 22.23
CA ALA A 10 10.66 5.99 23.24
C ALA A 10 12.03 6.55 22.84
N ASN A 11 12.75 5.85 21.97
CA ASN A 11 14.09 6.22 21.52
C ASN A 11 14.14 6.58 20.05
N LEU A 12 12.98 6.86 19.47
CA LEU A 12 12.86 7.16 18.05
C LEU A 12 13.60 8.44 17.70
N LYS A 13 14.28 8.43 16.55
CA LYS A 13 15.06 9.57 16.06
C LYS A 13 14.68 9.89 14.62
N VAL A 14 14.83 11.14 14.25
CA VAL A 14 14.77 11.54 12.85
C VAL A 14 15.85 10.76 12.08
N GLY A 15 15.45 10.18 10.94
CA GLY A 15 16.32 9.34 10.13
C GLY A 15 16.18 7.86 10.39
N ASP A 16 15.49 7.45 11.46
CA ASP A 16 15.23 6.04 11.71
C ASP A 16 14.35 5.47 10.61
N VAL A 17 14.66 4.24 10.18
CA VAL A 17 13.98 3.58 9.08
C VAL A 17 13.02 2.53 9.64
N LEU A 18 11.78 2.55 9.14
CA LEU A 18 10.78 1.55 9.50
C LEU A 18 11.11 0.22 8.83
N PRO A 19 10.73 -0.92 9.46
CA PRO A 19 10.87 -2.22 8.80
C PRO A 19 10.09 -2.23 7.48
N ALA A 20 10.80 -2.33 6.37
CA ALA A 20 10.20 -2.37 5.04
C ALA A 20 9.60 -3.75 4.76
N PHE A 21 8.64 -3.80 3.85
CA PHE A 21 8.14 -5.07 3.34
C PHE A 21 7.77 -4.96 1.86
N SER A 22 7.70 -6.11 1.20
CA SER A 22 7.28 -6.21 -0.19
C SER A 22 6.13 -7.19 -0.31
N THR A 23 5.21 -6.90 -1.23
CA THR A 23 4.13 -7.83 -1.56
C THR A 23 4.63 -8.86 -2.59
N GLU A 24 3.86 -9.91 -2.81
CA GLU A 24 3.98 -10.71 -4.03
C GLU A 24 3.59 -9.84 -5.23
N PRO A 25 3.99 -10.23 -6.45
CA PRO A 25 3.54 -9.50 -7.63
C PRO A 25 2.02 -9.42 -7.69
N ILE A 26 1.49 -8.23 -7.98
CA ILE A 26 0.05 -8.01 -8.02
C ILE A 26 -0.55 -8.84 -9.16
N SER A 27 -1.56 -9.63 -8.84
CA SER A 27 -2.26 -10.47 -9.81
C SER A 27 -3.65 -9.93 -10.10
N ARG A 28 -4.21 -10.35 -11.25
CA ARG A 28 -5.61 -10.04 -11.56
C ARG A 28 -6.54 -10.60 -10.49
N TRP A 29 -6.18 -11.72 -9.88
CA TRP A 29 -6.93 -12.31 -8.78
C TRP A 29 -6.98 -11.36 -7.57
N ASN A 30 -5.84 -10.77 -7.20
CA ASN A 30 -5.79 -9.79 -6.11
C ASN A 30 -6.74 -8.63 -6.38
N LEU A 31 -6.76 -8.12 -7.60
CA LEU A 31 -7.60 -7.00 -7.97
C LEU A 31 -9.09 -7.35 -7.94
N ALA A 32 -9.44 -8.57 -8.41
CA ALA A 32 -10.82 -9.05 -8.34
C ALA A 32 -11.30 -9.18 -6.90
N MET A 33 -10.47 -9.70 -6.01
CA MET A 33 -10.79 -9.83 -4.59
C MET A 33 -10.97 -8.46 -3.94
N TYR A 34 -10.06 -7.52 -4.23
CA TYR A 34 -10.14 -6.17 -3.68
C TYR A 34 -11.37 -5.42 -4.20
N LEU A 35 -11.71 -5.60 -5.45
CA LEU A 35 -12.90 -5.01 -6.05
C LEU A 35 -14.17 -5.40 -5.26
N GLY A 36 -14.29 -6.67 -4.91
CA GLY A 36 -15.41 -7.15 -4.12
C GLY A 36 -15.39 -6.62 -2.68
N ALA A 37 -14.22 -6.57 -2.07
CA ALA A 37 -14.08 -6.13 -0.68
C ALA A 37 -14.25 -4.63 -0.51
N SER A 38 -13.75 -3.84 -1.46
CA SER A 38 -13.74 -2.37 -1.37
C SER A 38 -15.03 -1.73 -1.88
N GLY A 39 -15.78 -2.41 -2.74
CA GLY A 39 -16.93 -1.81 -3.42
C GLY A 39 -16.55 -0.89 -4.58
N ASP A 40 -15.27 -0.78 -4.92
CA ASP A 40 -14.83 0.00 -6.08
C ASP A 40 -14.87 -0.90 -7.32
N HIS A 41 -15.99 -0.89 -8.01
CA HIS A 41 -16.30 -1.80 -9.11
C HIS A 41 -15.95 -1.22 -10.50
N ASN A 42 -15.06 -0.24 -10.57
CA ASN A 42 -14.63 0.27 -11.86
C ASN A 42 -14.02 -0.86 -12.69
N PRO A 43 -14.56 -1.15 -13.90
CA PRO A 43 -14.10 -2.28 -14.71
C PRO A 43 -12.64 -2.20 -15.14
N ILE A 44 -12.01 -1.04 -15.07
CA ILE A 44 -10.59 -0.87 -15.42
C ILE A 44 -9.67 -1.74 -14.56
N HIS A 45 -10.14 -2.22 -13.42
CA HIS A 45 -9.37 -3.05 -12.50
C HIS A 45 -9.53 -4.56 -12.74
N VAL A 46 -10.51 -4.98 -13.52
CA VAL A 46 -10.81 -6.42 -13.70
C VAL A 46 -11.12 -6.83 -15.14
N ASP A 47 -11.52 -5.90 -15.99
CA ASP A 47 -11.91 -6.19 -17.37
C ASP A 47 -10.80 -5.74 -18.31
N ILE A 48 -10.05 -6.72 -18.83
CA ILE A 48 -8.90 -6.41 -19.70
C ILE A 48 -9.34 -5.74 -21.01
N ASP A 49 -10.50 -6.10 -21.54
CA ASP A 49 -10.99 -5.47 -22.75
C ASP A 49 -11.32 -4.00 -22.52
N PHE A 50 -11.94 -3.70 -21.37
CA PHE A 50 -12.21 -2.32 -20.99
C PHE A 50 -10.91 -1.53 -20.83
N ALA A 51 -9.93 -2.11 -20.15
CA ALA A 51 -8.64 -1.46 -19.93
C ALA A 51 -7.94 -1.16 -21.25
N ARG A 52 -7.95 -2.12 -22.19
CA ARG A 52 -7.33 -1.94 -23.51
C ARG A 52 -8.05 -0.87 -24.34
N GLN A 53 -9.36 -0.80 -24.27
CA GLN A 53 -10.12 0.26 -24.93
C GLN A 53 -9.78 1.64 -24.33
N ALA A 54 -9.42 1.68 -23.06
CA ALA A 54 -8.97 2.92 -22.40
C ALA A 54 -7.49 3.25 -22.66
N GLY A 55 -6.81 2.46 -23.48
CA GLY A 55 -5.41 2.71 -23.85
C GLY A 55 -4.39 2.05 -22.94
N LEU A 56 -4.80 1.13 -22.08
CA LEU A 56 -3.90 0.42 -21.16
C LEU A 56 -3.59 -0.98 -21.69
N PRO A 57 -2.39 -1.52 -21.43
CA PRO A 57 -2.04 -2.87 -21.86
C PRO A 57 -2.77 -3.97 -21.08
N ASP A 58 -3.17 -3.69 -19.84
CA ASP A 58 -3.83 -4.63 -18.95
C ASP A 58 -4.61 -3.85 -17.90
N VAL A 59 -5.32 -4.55 -17.03
CA VAL A 59 -5.98 -3.94 -15.87
C VAL A 59 -4.93 -3.33 -14.94
N ILE A 60 -5.35 -2.34 -14.16
CA ILE A 60 -4.46 -1.67 -13.22
C ILE A 60 -4.99 -1.82 -11.80
N ALA A 61 -4.09 -1.71 -10.83
CA ALA A 61 -4.45 -1.77 -9.43
C ALA A 61 -5.24 -0.53 -9.00
N HIS A 62 -6.16 -0.74 -8.05
CA HIS A 62 -6.84 0.37 -7.39
C HIS A 62 -5.80 1.21 -6.63
N GLY A 63 -5.90 2.54 -6.72
CA GLY A 63 -5.04 3.43 -5.93
C GLY A 63 -5.19 3.16 -4.44
N MET A 64 -6.42 2.96 -3.98
CA MET A 64 -6.70 2.67 -2.57
C MET A 64 -6.09 1.35 -2.10
N LEU A 65 -5.86 0.39 -2.99
CA LEU A 65 -5.14 -0.84 -2.64
C LEU A 65 -3.68 -0.52 -2.32
N SER A 66 -3.04 0.31 -3.11
CA SER A 66 -1.68 0.77 -2.83
C SER A 66 -1.61 1.55 -1.52
N MET A 67 -2.61 2.38 -1.23
CA MET A 67 -2.71 3.08 0.05
C MET A 67 -2.86 2.10 1.21
N ALA A 68 -3.62 1.02 1.04
CA ALA A 68 -3.78 -0.01 2.07
C ALA A 68 -2.46 -0.73 2.36
N TRP A 69 -1.69 -1.07 1.33
CA TRP A 69 -0.39 -1.68 1.50
C TRP A 69 0.58 -0.76 2.24
N LEU A 70 0.59 0.53 1.88
CA LEU A 70 1.43 1.50 2.57
C LEU A 70 0.99 1.67 4.03
N GLY A 71 -0.30 1.66 4.31
CA GLY A 71 -0.82 1.68 5.69
C GLY A 71 -0.35 0.47 6.49
N ARG A 72 -0.18 -0.67 5.84
CA ARG A 72 0.31 -1.88 6.49
C ARG A 72 1.76 -1.75 6.95
N LEU A 73 2.58 -0.97 6.26
CA LEU A 73 3.91 -0.62 6.74
C LEU A 73 3.84 -0.03 8.15
N LEU A 74 2.88 0.85 8.38
CA LEU A 74 2.69 1.52 9.67
C LEU A 74 2.11 0.57 10.72
N THR A 75 1.09 -0.21 10.36
CA THR A 75 0.45 -1.13 11.32
C THR A 75 1.31 -2.35 11.66
N ASN A 76 2.25 -2.70 10.79
CA ASN A 76 3.27 -3.71 11.12
C ASN A 76 4.29 -3.18 12.13
N TRP A 77 4.44 -1.86 12.18
CA TRP A 77 5.44 -1.19 13.02
C TRP A 77 4.86 -0.82 14.38
N VAL A 78 3.64 -0.26 14.42
CA VAL A 78 2.99 0.19 15.65
C VAL A 78 1.52 -0.25 15.64
N PRO A 79 0.88 -0.36 16.82
CA PRO A 79 -0.55 -0.61 16.89
C PRO A 79 -1.32 0.49 16.16
N GLN A 80 -2.42 0.12 15.52
CA GLN A 80 -3.24 1.05 14.75
C GLN A 80 -3.70 2.24 15.57
N GLN A 81 -3.95 2.05 16.87
CA GLN A 81 -4.40 3.10 17.78
C GLN A 81 -3.38 4.23 17.94
N ARG A 82 -2.13 3.99 17.57
CA ARG A 82 -1.07 5.00 17.62
C ARG A 82 -1.09 5.94 16.42
N LEU A 83 -1.81 5.60 15.37
CA LEU A 83 -1.89 6.43 14.17
C LEU A 83 -2.87 7.57 14.41
N ARG A 84 -2.41 8.80 14.25
CA ARG A 84 -3.22 10.03 14.44
C ARG A 84 -3.71 10.59 13.12
N GLY A 85 -3.00 10.35 12.06
CA GLY A 85 -3.38 10.79 10.73
C GLY A 85 -2.63 9.99 9.68
N TYR A 86 -3.18 9.94 8.48
CA TYR A 86 -2.59 9.18 7.39
C TYR A 86 -3.07 9.78 6.07
N GLY A 87 -2.14 10.15 5.22
CA GLY A 87 -2.46 10.69 3.91
C GLY A 87 -1.48 10.19 2.88
N VAL A 88 -1.89 10.21 1.62
CA VAL A 88 -1.05 9.75 0.52
C VAL A 88 -1.17 10.68 -0.67
N ARG A 89 -0.20 10.58 -1.55
CA ARG A 89 -0.24 11.18 -2.89
C ARG A 89 0.01 10.07 -3.89
N PHE A 90 -0.89 9.93 -4.86
CA PHE A 90 -0.73 8.95 -5.93
C PHE A 90 0.06 9.59 -7.06
N LEU A 91 1.22 9.02 -7.39
CA LEU A 91 2.13 9.59 -8.40
C LEU A 91 2.16 8.76 -9.68
N ALA A 92 1.80 7.49 -9.60
CA ALA A 92 1.82 6.58 -10.75
C ALA A 92 0.82 5.46 -10.56
N MET A 93 0.39 4.85 -11.67
CA MET A 93 -0.46 3.67 -11.65
C MET A 93 0.38 2.42 -11.37
N THR A 94 -0.19 1.48 -10.62
CA THR A 94 0.42 0.17 -10.37
C THR A 94 -0.12 -0.83 -11.38
N GLN A 95 0.77 -1.49 -12.10
CA GLN A 95 0.43 -2.46 -13.14
C GLN A 95 0.33 -3.86 -12.54
N VAL A 96 -0.46 -4.72 -13.22
CA VAL A 96 -0.45 -6.16 -12.92
C VAL A 96 0.98 -6.70 -13.11
N GLY A 97 1.42 -7.55 -12.20
CA GLY A 97 2.76 -8.14 -12.23
C GLY A 97 3.80 -7.34 -11.46
N GLU A 98 3.51 -6.11 -11.09
CA GLU A 98 4.42 -5.32 -10.28
C GLU A 98 4.38 -5.75 -8.82
N ARG A 99 5.54 -5.70 -8.18
CA ARG A 99 5.67 -5.93 -6.74
C ARG A 99 5.68 -4.59 -6.03
N ILE A 100 4.85 -4.45 -5.01
CA ILE A 100 4.84 -3.23 -4.20
C ILE A 100 5.81 -3.40 -3.05
N THR A 101 6.77 -2.49 -2.95
CA THR A 101 7.70 -2.41 -1.82
C THR A 101 7.40 -1.14 -1.03
N CYS A 102 7.16 -1.30 0.26
CA CYS A 102 6.84 -0.21 1.16
C CYS A 102 8.01 0.04 2.10
N SER A 103 8.41 1.30 2.22
CA SER A 103 9.48 1.71 3.11
C SER A 103 9.12 3.07 3.72
N GLY A 104 9.75 3.40 4.82
CA GLY A 104 9.49 4.66 5.50
C GLY A 104 10.66 5.10 6.36
N THR A 105 10.75 6.39 6.56
CA THR A 105 11.77 7.03 7.38
C THR A 105 11.12 8.07 8.27
N VAL A 106 11.57 8.17 9.51
CA VAL A 106 11.12 9.22 10.42
C VAL A 106 11.73 10.55 10.00
N THR A 107 10.88 11.53 9.71
CA THR A 107 11.32 12.83 9.23
C THR A 107 11.23 13.92 10.29
N GLU A 108 10.38 13.76 11.28
CA GLU A 108 10.13 14.78 12.29
C GLU A 108 9.64 14.16 13.59
N LEU A 109 10.06 14.72 14.70
CA LEU A 109 9.58 14.41 16.04
C LEU A 109 9.10 15.70 16.69
N PHE A 110 7.94 15.61 17.37
CA PHE A 110 7.38 16.80 18.07
C PHE A 110 6.54 16.43 19.26
#